data_d3f57d4f3fef52b37ba40e4bf636de4d
#
_entry.id   d3f57d4f3fef52b37ba40e4bf636de4d
#
_cell.length_a   1.000
_cell.length_b   1.000
_cell.length_c   1.000
_cell.angle_alpha   90.00
_cell.angle_beta   90.00
_cell.angle_gamma   90.00
#
_symmetry.space_group_name_H-M   'P 1'
#
loop_
_entity.id
_entity.type
_entity.pdbx_description
1 polymer ?
#
loop_
_entity_poly.entity_id
_entity_poly.type
_entity_poly.pdbx_seq_one_letter_code
_entity_poly.pdbx_strand_id
1 'polypeptide(L)'
;VRYLTAGELVGHLSEKAAQDMGLPPGIAVGSGVIDAYAGWIGTVGAKVKLSDDQMDHGVPQNDIHQAFTRLAAVAGTSTCHLAMSEKPVFVPGVWGPYRDVLIPDYWMAEGGQSATGELLKHVIETHPAHADAVSQAEAYSTNIYDYLNQHLREMQEKADALSISWLGRHFFFYGDLFGNRSPVADPDMKGAVIGLSSDKSLDGLALYYYGTMEFIALQTRQIVEAMNSAGH
;
A
#
# COMPACT_ATOMS: atom_id res chain seq x y z
N VAL A 1 24.81 20.63 -11.15
CA VAL A 1 23.53 20.10 -10.65
C VAL A 1 23.54 20.30 -9.15
N ARG A 2 22.48 20.90 -8.58
CA ARG A 2 22.27 21.03 -7.14
C ARG A 2 21.22 20.01 -6.71
N TYR A 3 21.51 19.23 -5.72
CA TYR A 3 20.55 18.32 -5.08
C TYR A 3 19.92 19.07 -3.90
N LEU A 4 18.61 18.94 -3.74
CA LEU A 4 17.83 19.63 -2.72
C LEU A 4 17.00 18.63 -1.95
N THR A 5 16.86 18.85 -0.65
CA THR A 5 15.89 18.12 0.18
C THR A 5 14.47 18.59 -0.13
N ALA A 6 13.48 17.78 0.13
CA ALA A 6 12.07 18.13 -0.05
C ALA A 6 11.72 19.43 0.71
N GLY A 7 11.06 20.36 0.03
CA GLY A 7 10.69 21.68 0.58
C GLY A 7 11.81 22.71 0.64
N GLU A 8 13.07 22.36 0.34
CA GLU A 8 14.17 23.31 0.29
C GLU A 8 13.96 24.35 -0.82
N LEU A 9 14.32 25.59 -0.56
CA LEU A 9 14.10 26.69 -1.50
C LEU A 9 14.86 26.47 -2.81
N VAL A 10 14.14 26.31 -3.91
CA VAL A 10 14.65 26.26 -5.29
C VAL A 10 14.93 27.67 -5.80
N GLY A 11 14.04 28.59 -5.54
CA GLY A 11 14.06 29.98 -6.00
C GLY A 11 12.76 30.68 -5.76
N HIS A 12 12.48 31.71 -6.54
CA HIS A 12 11.26 32.51 -6.46
C HIS A 12 10.54 32.51 -7.80
N LEU A 13 9.22 32.60 -7.75
CA LEU A 13 8.36 32.62 -8.91
C LEU A 13 8.70 33.86 -9.76
N SER A 14 9.06 33.66 -11.04
CA SER A 14 9.39 34.72 -11.97
C SER A 14 8.14 35.54 -12.33
N GLU A 15 8.33 36.81 -12.75
CA GLU A 15 7.22 37.67 -13.16
C GLU A 15 6.38 37.05 -14.27
N LYS A 16 7.03 36.44 -15.26
CA LYS A 16 6.32 35.78 -16.36
C LYS A 16 5.48 34.59 -15.88
N ALA A 17 6.04 33.69 -15.08
CA ALA A 17 5.30 32.55 -14.55
C ALA A 17 4.17 32.98 -13.61
N ALA A 18 4.41 34.02 -12.80
CA ALA A 18 3.39 34.59 -11.94
C ALA A 18 2.19 35.16 -12.76
N GLN A 19 2.49 35.87 -13.83
CA GLN A 19 1.48 36.38 -14.75
C GLN A 19 0.67 35.26 -15.42
N ASP A 20 1.36 34.22 -15.93
CA ASP A 20 0.73 33.08 -16.60
C ASP A 20 -0.18 32.27 -15.63
N MET A 21 0.16 32.23 -14.35
CA MET A 21 -0.59 31.51 -13.31
C MET A 21 -1.58 32.36 -12.51
N GLY A 22 -1.62 33.67 -12.75
CA GLY A 22 -2.45 34.59 -11.97
C GLY A 22 -2.02 34.71 -10.49
N LEU A 23 -0.73 34.57 -10.20
CA LEU A 23 -0.15 34.60 -8.86
C LEU A 23 0.74 35.86 -8.68
N PRO A 24 1.01 36.31 -7.44
CA PRO A 24 1.99 37.34 -7.17
C PRO A 24 3.41 36.86 -7.57
N PRO A 25 4.26 37.73 -8.15
CA PRO A 25 5.67 37.40 -8.40
C PRO A 25 6.44 37.31 -7.08
N GLY A 26 7.55 36.57 -7.09
CA GLY A 26 8.44 36.48 -5.93
C GLY A 26 8.02 35.49 -4.86
N ILE A 27 6.96 34.72 -5.05
CA ILE A 27 6.58 33.62 -4.15
C ILE A 27 7.72 32.61 -4.09
N ALA A 28 8.08 32.16 -2.89
CA ALA A 28 9.07 31.11 -2.68
C ALA A 28 8.60 29.79 -3.30
N VAL A 29 9.47 29.14 -4.08
CA VAL A 29 9.23 27.84 -4.70
C VAL A 29 10.13 26.81 -4.03
N GLY A 30 9.53 25.86 -3.33
CA GLY A 30 10.24 24.75 -2.72
C GLY A 30 10.51 23.62 -3.71
N SER A 31 11.48 22.79 -3.41
CA SER A 31 11.70 21.54 -4.12
C SER A 31 10.50 20.60 -3.92
N GLY A 32 10.16 19.83 -4.94
CA GLY A 32 9.08 18.87 -4.90
C GLY A 32 9.43 17.63 -4.07
N VAL A 33 8.42 16.88 -3.74
CA VAL A 33 8.50 15.54 -3.15
C VAL A 33 7.56 14.62 -3.94
N ILE A 34 7.90 13.35 -4.05
CA ILE A 34 6.98 12.39 -4.68
C ILE A 34 5.74 12.20 -3.81
N ASP A 35 4.60 11.90 -4.43
CA ASP A 35 3.29 11.78 -3.79
C ASP A 35 3.28 10.75 -2.64
N ALA A 36 3.95 9.61 -2.83
CA ALA A 36 4.09 8.58 -1.80
C ALA A 36 4.79 9.11 -0.54
N TYR A 37 5.83 9.95 -0.68
CA TYR A 37 6.54 10.54 0.46
C TYR A 37 5.70 11.64 1.13
N ALA A 38 4.91 12.40 0.37
CA ALA A 38 3.93 13.31 0.94
C ALA A 38 2.87 12.54 1.75
N GLY A 39 2.41 11.39 1.22
CA GLY A 39 1.52 10.46 1.93
C GLY A 39 2.13 9.92 3.21
N TRP A 40 3.44 9.64 3.23
CA TRP A 40 4.16 9.20 4.42
C TRP A 40 4.06 10.24 5.55
N ILE A 41 4.26 11.54 5.24
CA ILE A 41 4.15 12.63 6.24
C ILE A 41 2.77 12.60 6.91
N GLY A 42 1.70 12.51 6.11
CA GLY A 42 0.33 12.48 6.62
C GLY A 42 0.03 11.24 7.46
N THR A 43 0.54 10.09 7.02
CA THR A 43 0.29 8.79 7.68
C THR A 43 1.07 8.67 8.99
N VAL A 44 2.39 8.93 8.96
CA VAL A 44 3.27 8.74 10.11
C VAL A 44 3.07 9.83 11.16
N GLY A 45 2.78 11.07 10.72
CA GLY A 45 2.46 12.21 11.58
C GLY A 45 1.04 12.16 12.18
N ALA A 46 0.19 11.22 11.74
CA ALA A 46 -1.17 11.14 12.24
C ALA A 46 -1.23 10.82 13.73
N LYS A 47 -2.06 11.58 14.47
CA LYS A 47 -2.36 11.29 15.87
C LYS A 47 -3.40 10.18 15.93
N VAL A 48 -2.97 8.98 16.28
CA VAL A 48 -3.85 7.82 16.45
C VAL A 48 -4.10 7.63 17.95
N LYS A 49 -5.38 7.46 18.33
CA LYS A 49 -5.71 6.98 19.68
C LYS A 49 -5.39 5.49 19.70
N LEU A 50 -4.26 5.14 20.26
CA LEU A 50 -3.91 3.74 20.51
C LEU A 50 -4.52 3.31 21.85
N SER A 51 -4.88 2.03 21.98
CA SER A 51 -5.16 1.43 23.29
C SER A 51 -3.88 1.43 24.14
N ASP A 52 -4.01 1.40 25.45
CA ASP A 52 -2.87 1.43 26.38
C ASP A 52 -1.85 0.31 26.09
N ASP A 53 -2.30 -0.85 25.59
CA ASP A 53 -1.45 -1.99 25.22
C ASP A 53 -0.68 -1.77 23.91
N GLN A 54 -1.04 -0.76 23.12
CA GLN A 54 -0.42 -0.42 21.83
C GLN A 54 0.46 0.84 21.91
N MET A 55 0.50 1.49 23.08
CA MET A 55 1.36 2.64 23.28
C MET A 55 2.79 2.20 23.52
N ASP A 56 3.70 2.63 22.66
CA ASP A 56 5.12 2.61 22.99
C ASP A 56 5.40 3.72 24.02
N HIS A 57 5.43 3.35 25.30
CA HIS A 57 5.64 4.25 26.42
C HIS A 57 7.06 4.88 26.46
N GLY A 58 7.95 4.48 25.54
CA GLY A 58 9.33 4.97 25.47
C GLY A 58 9.53 6.18 24.57
N VAL A 59 8.59 6.49 23.65
CA VAL A 59 8.76 7.55 22.66
C VAL A 59 7.75 8.68 22.89
N PRO A 60 8.19 9.96 23.09
CA PRO A 60 7.29 11.10 23.24
C PRO A 60 6.38 11.26 22.02
N GLN A 61 5.07 11.51 22.22
CA GLN A 61 4.05 11.55 21.17
C GLN A 61 4.23 12.63 20.07
N ASN A 62 5.23 13.51 20.19
CA ASN A 62 5.51 14.57 19.21
C ASN A 62 6.97 14.52 18.74
N ASP A 63 7.66 13.39 18.90
CA ASP A 63 9.05 13.21 18.51
C ASP A 63 9.13 12.56 17.13
N ILE A 64 10.09 13.02 16.31
CA ILE A 64 10.42 12.40 15.02
C ILE A 64 10.77 10.91 15.17
N HIS A 65 11.27 10.49 16.34
CA HIS A 65 11.60 9.10 16.63
C HIS A 65 10.38 8.14 16.51
N GLN A 66 9.15 8.65 16.64
CA GLN A 66 7.97 7.84 16.32
C GLN A 66 7.91 7.40 14.85
N ALA A 67 8.52 8.19 13.97
CA ALA A 67 8.58 7.85 12.54
C ALA A 67 9.38 6.55 12.28
N PHE A 68 10.35 6.22 13.14
CA PHE A 68 11.18 5.02 12.98
C PHE A 68 10.48 3.73 13.42
N THR A 69 9.41 3.85 14.20
CA THR A 69 8.58 2.71 14.63
C THR A 69 7.34 2.51 13.76
N ARG A 70 7.17 3.34 12.72
CA ARG A 70 5.98 3.34 11.86
C ARG A 70 6.38 3.16 10.41
N LEU A 71 5.63 2.32 9.73
CA LEU A 71 5.71 2.15 8.29
C LEU A 71 4.46 2.76 7.65
N ALA A 72 4.63 3.55 6.60
CA ALA A 72 3.51 3.99 5.78
C ALA A 72 3.31 3.06 4.60
N ALA A 73 2.10 2.50 4.48
CA ALA A 73 1.65 1.79 3.29
C ALA A 73 0.80 2.74 2.44
N VAL A 74 1.40 3.30 1.39
CA VAL A 74 0.70 4.19 0.45
C VAL A 74 0.09 3.33 -0.64
N ALA A 75 -1.18 2.98 -0.45
CA ALA A 75 -1.91 2.02 -1.27
C ALA A 75 -2.79 2.71 -2.33
N GLY A 76 -2.67 2.26 -3.57
CA GLY A 76 -3.44 2.68 -4.73
C GLY A 76 -3.47 1.58 -5.78
N THR A 77 -3.16 1.89 -7.02
CA THR A 77 -2.94 0.92 -8.11
C THR A 77 -1.87 -0.12 -7.71
N SER A 78 -0.78 0.37 -7.15
CA SER A 78 0.29 -0.38 -6.48
C SER A 78 0.38 0.08 -5.01
N THR A 79 1.26 -0.53 -4.21
CA THR A 79 1.49 -0.08 -2.83
C THR A 79 2.98 0.15 -2.61
N CYS A 80 3.33 1.33 -2.06
CA CYS A 80 4.65 1.64 -1.56
C CYS A 80 4.69 1.50 -0.04
N HIS A 81 5.68 0.78 0.49
CA HIS A 81 5.94 0.58 1.91
C HIS A 81 7.16 1.40 2.30
N LEU A 82 6.94 2.50 3.02
CA LEU A 82 7.94 3.52 3.30
C LEU A 82 8.36 3.48 4.77
N ALA A 83 9.64 3.26 5.01
CA ALA A 83 10.23 3.25 6.34
C ALA A 83 11.39 4.25 6.42
N MET A 84 11.43 5.06 7.48
CA MET A 84 12.51 6.01 7.75
C MET A 84 13.44 5.46 8.82
N SER A 85 14.72 5.81 8.73
CA SER A 85 15.76 5.44 9.71
C SER A 85 16.79 6.53 9.90
N GLU A 86 17.44 6.56 11.08
CA GLU A 86 18.55 7.49 11.39
C GLU A 86 19.84 7.12 10.66
N LYS A 87 20.01 5.85 10.37
CA LYS A 87 21.22 5.30 9.70
C LYS A 87 20.83 4.61 8.42
N PRO A 88 21.74 4.53 7.44
CA PRO A 88 21.47 3.80 6.22
C PRO A 88 21.25 2.31 6.52
N VAL A 89 20.08 1.80 6.22
CA VAL A 89 19.74 0.37 6.31
C VAL A 89 19.53 -0.16 4.90
N PHE A 90 20.41 -1.04 4.44
CA PHE A 90 20.28 -1.70 3.15
C PHE A 90 19.44 -2.98 3.30
N VAL A 91 18.35 -3.05 2.55
CA VAL A 91 17.46 -4.21 2.52
C VAL A 91 17.46 -4.79 1.11
N PRO A 92 17.93 -6.03 0.89
CA PRO A 92 17.88 -6.66 -0.42
C PRO A 92 16.46 -6.67 -1.00
N GLY A 93 16.31 -6.29 -2.26
CA GLY A 93 15.01 -6.22 -2.94
C GLY A 93 14.11 -5.03 -2.54
N VAL A 94 14.61 -4.13 -1.71
CA VAL A 94 13.95 -2.88 -1.33
C VAL A 94 14.78 -1.71 -1.83
N TRP A 95 14.14 -0.68 -2.34
CA TRP A 95 14.83 0.51 -2.83
C TRP A 95 15.32 1.40 -1.69
N GLY A 96 16.45 2.05 -1.92
CA GLY A 96 17.15 2.85 -0.94
C GLY A 96 18.41 2.15 -0.39
N PRO A 97 18.97 2.60 0.73
CA PRO A 97 18.50 3.75 1.53
C PRO A 97 18.77 5.09 0.81
N TYR A 98 17.75 5.94 0.73
CA TYR A 98 17.82 7.27 0.13
C TYR A 98 18.00 8.33 1.22
N ARG A 99 19.07 9.12 1.18
CA ARG A 99 19.34 10.20 2.13
C ARG A 99 18.67 11.50 1.70
N ASP A 100 18.17 12.26 2.65
CA ASP A 100 17.69 13.65 2.49
C ASP A 100 16.52 13.81 1.49
N VAL A 101 15.82 12.72 1.17
CA VAL A 101 14.74 12.75 0.17
C VAL A 101 13.43 13.33 0.72
N LEU A 102 13.29 13.38 2.04
CA LEU A 102 12.09 13.90 2.70
C LEU A 102 12.45 14.80 3.91
N ILE A 103 13.22 14.30 4.84
CA ILE A 103 13.67 15.02 6.02
C ILE A 103 15.19 15.03 6.01
N PRO A 104 15.86 16.20 6.24
CA PRO A 104 17.31 16.29 6.27
C PRO A 104 17.92 15.33 7.29
N ASP A 105 19.06 14.74 6.93
CA ASP A 105 19.86 13.82 7.74
C ASP A 105 19.27 12.43 8.00
N TYR A 106 18.07 12.13 7.49
CA TYR A 106 17.45 10.82 7.61
C TYR A 106 17.47 10.03 6.30
N TRP A 107 17.25 8.74 6.43
CA TRP A 107 17.25 7.77 5.33
C TRP A 107 15.88 7.18 5.12
N MET A 108 15.52 6.93 3.86
CA MET A 108 14.25 6.34 3.47
C MET A 108 14.49 5.04 2.73
N ALA A 109 13.79 3.98 3.14
CA ALA A 109 13.66 2.72 2.39
C ALA A 109 12.25 2.61 1.82
N GLU A 110 12.15 2.07 0.60
CA GLU A 110 10.89 1.93 -0.14
C GLU A 110 10.75 0.50 -0.67
N GLY A 111 9.93 -0.32 -0.01
CA GLY A 111 9.44 -1.57 -0.53
C GLY A 111 8.20 -1.36 -1.38
N GLY A 112 7.95 -2.22 -2.36
CA GLY A 112 6.81 -2.05 -3.23
C GLY A 112 6.12 -3.34 -3.62
N GLN A 113 4.79 -3.27 -3.75
CA GLN A 113 3.98 -4.29 -4.42
C GLN A 113 3.63 -3.77 -5.81
N SER A 114 3.88 -4.57 -6.85
CA SER A 114 3.71 -4.16 -8.25
C SER A 114 2.27 -3.79 -8.57
N ALA A 115 1.31 -4.52 -8.03
CA ALA A 115 -0.11 -4.29 -8.17
C ALA A 115 -0.84 -4.66 -6.87
N THR A 116 -1.76 -3.82 -6.43
CA THR A 116 -2.64 -4.06 -5.27
C THR A 116 -4.08 -3.74 -5.65
N GLY A 117 -4.47 -2.48 -5.75
CA GLY A 117 -5.77 -2.10 -6.27
C GLY A 117 -6.00 -2.61 -7.70
N GLU A 118 -4.98 -2.54 -8.55
CA GLU A 118 -5.05 -3.09 -9.92
C GLU A 118 -5.18 -4.62 -9.92
N LEU A 119 -4.53 -5.32 -8.99
CA LEU A 119 -4.66 -6.77 -8.87
C LEU A 119 -6.07 -7.18 -8.48
N LEU A 120 -6.66 -6.50 -7.49
CA LEU A 120 -8.05 -6.71 -7.07
C LEU A 120 -9.02 -6.46 -8.23
N LYS A 121 -8.83 -5.34 -8.93
CA LYS A 121 -9.62 -4.98 -10.11
C LYS A 121 -9.50 -6.06 -11.19
N HIS A 122 -8.28 -6.48 -11.54
CA HIS A 122 -8.02 -7.50 -12.55
C HIS A 122 -8.74 -8.81 -12.22
N VAL A 123 -8.63 -9.28 -10.99
CA VAL A 123 -9.27 -10.54 -10.55
C VAL A 123 -10.79 -10.45 -10.64
N ILE A 124 -11.37 -9.33 -10.23
CA ILE A 124 -12.82 -9.12 -10.28
C ILE A 124 -13.31 -9.04 -11.73
N GLU A 125 -12.67 -8.22 -12.57
CA GLU A 125 -13.11 -7.96 -13.94
C GLU A 125 -12.94 -9.15 -14.87
N THR A 126 -11.97 -10.04 -14.60
CA THR A 126 -11.72 -11.23 -15.42
C THR A 126 -12.54 -12.45 -15.00
N HIS A 127 -13.21 -12.39 -13.85
CA HIS A 127 -14.04 -13.52 -13.40
C HIS A 127 -15.40 -13.57 -14.12
N PRO A 128 -15.92 -14.77 -14.47
CA PRO A 128 -17.21 -14.93 -15.17
C PRO A 128 -18.40 -14.27 -14.44
N ALA A 129 -18.40 -14.21 -13.11
CA ALA A 129 -19.46 -13.60 -12.31
C ALA A 129 -19.35 -12.08 -12.18
N HIS A 130 -18.42 -11.41 -12.89
CA HIS A 130 -18.21 -9.95 -12.75
C HIS A 130 -19.49 -9.15 -13.00
N ALA A 131 -20.19 -9.44 -14.12
CA ALA A 131 -21.41 -8.70 -14.47
C ALA A 131 -22.52 -8.88 -13.43
N ASP A 132 -22.66 -10.08 -12.86
CA ASP A 132 -23.61 -10.35 -11.79
C ASP A 132 -23.25 -9.58 -10.51
N ALA A 133 -21.96 -9.56 -10.15
CA ALA A 133 -21.47 -8.82 -8.98
C ALA A 133 -21.72 -7.32 -9.10
N VAL A 134 -21.48 -6.73 -10.28
CA VAL A 134 -21.79 -5.32 -10.55
C VAL A 134 -23.27 -5.05 -10.40
N SER A 135 -24.13 -5.86 -11.02
CA SER A 135 -25.58 -5.72 -10.93
C SER A 135 -26.10 -5.81 -9.51
N GLN A 136 -25.56 -6.73 -8.72
CA GLN A 136 -25.94 -6.87 -7.31
C GLN A 136 -25.46 -5.65 -6.48
N ALA A 137 -24.23 -5.20 -6.67
CA ALA A 137 -23.71 -4.01 -5.99
C ALA A 137 -24.58 -2.77 -6.27
N GLU A 138 -24.98 -2.57 -7.51
CA GLU A 138 -25.89 -1.50 -7.91
C GLU A 138 -27.28 -1.62 -7.23
N ALA A 139 -27.84 -2.84 -7.20
CA ALA A 139 -29.12 -3.12 -6.54
C ALA A 139 -29.09 -2.79 -5.04
N TYR A 140 -27.95 -3.00 -4.39
CA TYR A 140 -27.72 -2.64 -2.97
C TYR A 140 -27.22 -1.19 -2.79
N SER A 141 -27.11 -0.40 -3.84
CA SER A 141 -26.57 0.97 -3.82
C SER A 141 -25.19 1.08 -3.15
N THR A 142 -24.32 0.12 -3.45
CA THR A 142 -22.96 0.03 -2.90
C THR A 142 -21.93 -0.17 -4.02
N ASN A 143 -20.64 -0.10 -3.69
CA ASN A 143 -19.58 -0.45 -4.62
C ASN A 143 -19.29 -1.97 -4.59
N ILE A 144 -18.63 -2.46 -5.64
CA ILE A 144 -18.38 -3.90 -5.81
C ILE A 144 -17.52 -4.50 -4.67
N TYR A 145 -16.59 -3.72 -4.11
CA TYR A 145 -15.71 -4.19 -3.03
C TYR A 145 -16.50 -4.39 -1.72
N ASP A 146 -17.34 -3.42 -1.36
CA ASP A 146 -18.19 -3.53 -0.17
C ASP A 146 -19.22 -4.64 -0.34
N TYR A 147 -19.77 -4.79 -1.55
CA TYR A 147 -20.65 -5.90 -1.88
C TYR A 147 -19.95 -7.26 -1.68
N LEU A 148 -18.76 -7.46 -2.24
CA LEU A 148 -18.02 -8.71 -2.08
C LEU A 148 -17.60 -8.98 -0.63
N ASN A 149 -17.25 -7.93 0.12
CA ASN A 149 -16.97 -8.04 1.55
C ASN A 149 -18.20 -8.50 2.35
N GLN A 150 -19.38 -7.97 2.02
CA GLN A 150 -20.63 -8.40 2.64
C GLN A 150 -20.98 -9.84 2.25
N HIS A 151 -20.85 -10.17 0.97
CA HIS A 151 -21.10 -11.52 0.45
C HIS A 151 -20.22 -12.58 1.14
N LEU A 152 -18.93 -12.28 1.38
CA LEU A 152 -18.04 -13.17 2.13
C LEU A 152 -18.53 -13.41 3.58
N ARG A 153 -19.10 -12.41 4.25
CA ARG A 153 -19.69 -12.59 5.59
C ARG A 153 -20.92 -13.49 5.55
N GLU A 154 -21.78 -13.29 4.56
CA GLU A 154 -22.96 -14.14 4.35
C GLU A 154 -22.57 -15.59 4.04
N MET A 155 -21.53 -15.80 3.23
CA MET A 155 -20.97 -17.14 2.98
C MET A 155 -20.43 -17.77 4.28
N GLN A 156 -19.74 -16.99 5.12
CA GLN A 156 -19.23 -17.46 6.41
C GLN A 156 -20.39 -17.91 7.33
N GLU A 157 -21.43 -17.10 7.47
CA GLU A 157 -22.61 -17.40 8.28
C GLU A 157 -23.34 -18.64 7.76
N LYS A 158 -23.59 -18.71 6.44
CA LYS A 158 -24.26 -19.83 5.79
C LYS A 158 -23.52 -21.17 5.94
N ALA A 159 -22.17 -21.10 5.95
CA ALA A 159 -21.33 -22.28 6.12
C ALA A 159 -21.03 -22.63 7.57
N ASP A 160 -21.54 -21.85 8.55
CA ASP A 160 -21.17 -21.94 9.97
C ASP A 160 -19.65 -22.00 10.17
N ALA A 161 -18.93 -21.20 9.39
CA ALA A 161 -17.48 -21.21 9.38
C ALA A 161 -16.90 -20.30 10.48
N LEU A 162 -15.83 -20.77 11.14
CA LEU A 162 -15.17 -20.06 12.24
C LEU A 162 -14.70 -18.65 11.86
N SER A 163 -14.35 -18.45 10.59
CA SER A 163 -13.89 -17.16 10.03
C SER A 163 -14.00 -17.16 8.51
N ILE A 164 -13.89 -15.99 7.88
CA ILE A 164 -13.80 -15.87 6.42
C ILE A 164 -12.57 -16.63 5.91
N SER A 165 -11.44 -16.58 6.62
CA SER A 165 -10.22 -17.32 6.24
C SER A 165 -10.42 -18.84 6.19
N TRP A 166 -11.37 -19.38 6.96
CA TRP A 166 -11.72 -20.79 6.89
C TRP A 166 -12.38 -21.18 5.57
N LEU A 167 -13.09 -20.25 4.91
CA LEU A 167 -13.68 -20.48 3.59
C LEU A 167 -12.57 -20.67 2.53
N GLY A 168 -11.51 -19.87 2.62
CA GLY A 168 -10.37 -19.91 1.70
C GLY A 168 -9.29 -20.96 2.01
N ARG A 169 -9.45 -21.81 3.04
CA ARG A 169 -8.39 -22.73 3.53
C ARG A 169 -7.78 -23.70 2.52
N HIS A 170 -8.41 -23.90 1.39
CA HIS A 170 -7.92 -24.75 0.30
C HIS A 170 -7.63 -24.00 -0.99
N PHE A 171 -7.72 -22.67 -0.95
CA PHE A 171 -7.48 -21.79 -2.09
C PHE A 171 -6.25 -20.93 -1.78
N PHE A 172 -5.20 -21.07 -2.59
CA PHE A 172 -3.96 -20.33 -2.45
C PHE A 172 -3.72 -19.52 -3.71
N PHE A 173 -3.69 -18.21 -3.56
CA PHE A 173 -3.42 -17.28 -4.64
C PHE A 173 -2.06 -16.63 -4.43
N TYR A 174 -1.15 -16.83 -5.38
CA TYR A 174 0.12 -16.13 -5.47
C TYR A 174 0.03 -15.10 -6.59
N GLY A 175 -0.07 -13.83 -6.22
CA GLY A 175 -0.59 -12.76 -7.08
C GLY A 175 0.45 -11.94 -7.84
N ASP A 176 1.71 -12.37 -7.98
CA ASP A 176 2.73 -11.64 -8.73
C ASP A 176 2.53 -11.70 -10.26
N LEU A 177 1.31 -11.40 -10.71
CA LEU A 177 0.93 -11.35 -12.13
C LEU A 177 1.68 -10.25 -12.90
N PHE A 178 2.15 -9.23 -12.20
CA PHE A 178 2.85 -8.06 -12.72
C PHE A 178 4.35 -8.06 -12.33
N GLY A 179 4.92 -9.22 -12.01
CA GLY A 179 6.25 -9.35 -11.43
C GLY A 179 6.29 -8.97 -9.95
N ASN A 180 7.38 -9.34 -9.27
CA ASN A 180 7.62 -9.01 -7.86
C ASN A 180 8.53 -7.80 -7.76
N ARG A 181 8.05 -6.71 -7.14
CA ARG A 181 8.85 -5.51 -6.90
C ARG A 181 9.70 -5.66 -5.65
N SER A 182 9.11 -6.15 -4.56
CA SER A 182 9.77 -6.39 -3.28
C SER A 182 9.13 -7.57 -2.55
N PRO A 183 9.89 -8.35 -1.78
CA PRO A 183 11.35 -8.25 -1.55
C PRO A 183 12.20 -9.06 -2.54
N VAL A 184 11.60 -9.81 -3.47
CA VAL A 184 12.34 -10.69 -4.40
C VAL A 184 13.00 -9.90 -5.52
N ALA A 185 12.37 -8.79 -5.95
CA ALA A 185 12.83 -7.90 -7.03
C ALA A 185 13.03 -8.64 -8.37
N ASP A 186 12.06 -9.49 -8.72
CA ASP A 186 12.05 -10.26 -9.97
C ASP A 186 10.89 -9.78 -10.88
N PRO A 187 11.17 -9.02 -11.95
CA PRO A 187 10.13 -8.52 -12.85
C PRO A 187 9.50 -9.62 -13.73
N ASP A 188 10.17 -10.76 -13.86
CA ASP A 188 9.72 -11.89 -14.68
C ASP A 188 8.87 -12.90 -13.89
N MET A 189 8.74 -12.70 -12.59
CA MET A 189 7.93 -13.55 -11.73
C MET A 189 6.48 -13.60 -12.18
N LYS A 190 5.84 -14.76 -12.03
CA LYS A 190 4.46 -15.00 -12.42
C LYS A 190 3.64 -15.47 -11.24
N GLY A 191 2.34 -15.23 -11.31
CA GLY A 191 1.40 -15.73 -10.32
C GLY A 191 1.12 -17.22 -10.44
N ALA A 192 0.53 -17.77 -9.38
CA ALA A 192 0.05 -19.14 -9.33
C ALA A 192 -1.27 -19.22 -8.54
N VAL A 193 -2.12 -20.15 -8.92
CA VAL A 193 -3.35 -20.46 -8.20
C VAL A 193 -3.39 -21.94 -7.91
N ILE A 194 -3.60 -22.32 -6.65
CA ILE A 194 -3.74 -23.69 -6.20
C ILE A 194 -5.12 -23.83 -5.54
N GLY A 195 -5.81 -24.93 -5.81
CA GLY A 195 -7.15 -25.17 -5.27
C GLY A 195 -8.25 -24.51 -6.09
N LEU A 196 -7.98 -24.16 -7.34
CA LEU A 196 -8.98 -23.60 -8.25
C LEU A 196 -10.09 -24.62 -8.52
N SER A 197 -11.34 -24.21 -8.34
CA SER A 197 -12.53 -24.98 -8.69
C SER A 197 -13.13 -24.54 -10.04
N SER A 198 -14.10 -25.28 -10.53
CA SER A 198 -14.88 -24.89 -11.73
C SER A 198 -16.04 -23.93 -11.39
N ASP A 199 -16.13 -23.46 -10.17
CA ASP A 199 -17.18 -22.56 -9.72
C ASP A 199 -17.05 -21.19 -10.40
N LYS A 200 -18.11 -20.77 -11.07
CA LYS A 200 -18.23 -19.50 -11.80
C LYS A 200 -19.25 -18.56 -11.15
N SER A 201 -19.74 -18.92 -9.96
CA SER A 201 -20.72 -18.15 -9.22
C SER A 201 -20.13 -16.94 -8.52
N LEU A 202 -20.99 -16.16 -7.88
CA LEU A 202 -20.57 -15.07 -6.99
C LEU A 202 -19.73 -15.58 -5.81
N ASP A 203 -20.02 -16.78 -5.29
CA ASP A 203 -19.23 -17.41 -4.22
C ASP A 203 -17.80 -17.68 -4.70
N GLY A 204 -17.64 -18.18 -5.93
CA GLY A 204 -16.34 -18.38 -6.56
C GLY A 204 -15.56 -17.07 -6.73
N LEU A 205 -16.22 -16.01 -7.23
CA LEU A 205 -15.62 -14.69 -7.32
C LEU A 205 -15.20 -14.14 -5.96
N ALA A 206 -16.05 -14.26 -4.94
CA ALA A 206 -15.77 -13.79 -3.60
C ALA A 206 -14.55 -14.49 -2.97
N LEU A 207 -14.39 -15.80 -3.19
CA LEU A 207 -13.20 -16.55 -2.74
C LEU A 207 -11.95 -16.13 -3.49
N TYR A 208 -12.05 -15.85 -4.78
CA TYR A 208 -10.91 -15.36 -5.56
C TYR A 208 -10.46 -13.97 -5.09
N TYR A 209 -11.43 -13.07 -4.86
CA TYR A 209 -11.22 -11.75 -4.27
C TYR A 209 -10.58 -11.85 -2.88
N TYR A 210 -11.10 -12.74 -2.01
CA TYR A 210 -10.51 -12.99 -0.69
C TYR A 210 -9.04 -13.43 -0.79
N GLY A 211 -8.73 -14.44 -1.60
CA GLY A 211 -7.36 -14.92 -1.78
C GLY A 211 -6.41 -13.85 -2.31
N THR A 212 -6.92 -12.93 -3.13
CA THR A 212 -6.14 -11.76 -3.60
C THR A 212 -5.81 -10.81 -2.47
N MET A 213 -6.78 -10.50 -1.59
CA MET A 213 -6.55 -9.68 -0.40
C MET A 213 -5.55 -10.35 0.57
N GLU A 214 -5.70 -11.65 0.79
CA GLU A 214 -4.79 -12.44 1.62
C GLU A 214 -3.37 -12.40 1.08
N PHE A 215 -3.18 -12.57 -0.23
CA PHE A 215 -1.88 -12.44 -0.89
C PHE A 215 -1.26 -11.05 -0.66
N ILE A 216 -2.02 -9.96 -0.87
CA ILE A 216 -1.55 -8.60 -0.66
C ILE A 216 -1.10 -8.40 0.79
N ALA A 217 -1.88 -8.90 1.75
CA ALA A 217 -1.54 -8.82 3.17
C ALA A 217 -0.29 -9.62 3.53
N LEU A 218 -0.16 -10.85 3.02
CA LEU A 218 1.01 -11.71 3.27
C LEU A 218 2.28 -11.15 2.61
N GLN A 219 2.18 -10.59 1.41
CA GLN A 219 3.32 -9.93 0.77
C GLN A 219 3.73 -8.66 1.50
N THR A 220 2.77 -7.87 2.01
CA THR A 220 3.06 -6.75 2.91
C THR A 220 3.85 -7.22 4.14
N ARG A 221 3.39 -8.30 4.79
CA ARG A 221 4.11 -8.90 5.92
C ARG A 221 5.51 -9.33 5.54
N GLN A 222 5.69 -9.97 4.40
CA GLN A 222 7.01 -10.41 3.90
C GLN A 222 7.98 -9.22 3.74
N ILE A 223 7.49 -8.10 3.18
CA ILE A 223 8.28 -6.86 3.03
C ILE A 223 8.68 -6.31 4.40
N VAL A 224 7.74 -6.22 5.34
CA VAL A 224 8.00 -5.73 6.71
C VAL A 224 9.02 -6.64 7.42
N GLU A 225 8.87 -7.96 7.32
CA GLU A 225 9.81 -8.92 7.92
C GLU A 225 11.22 -8.79 7.31
N ALA A 226 11.32 -8.54 6.00
CA ALA A 226 12.61 -8.29 5.34
C ALA A 226 13.26 -7.00 5.84
N MET A 227 12.49 -5.91 5.98
CA MET A 227 12.97 -4.64 6.54
C MET A 227 13.42 -4.80 7.98
N ASN A 228 12.61 -5.42 8.85
CA ASN A 228 12.94 -5.65 10.26
C ASN A 228 14.21 -6.53 10.41
N SER A 229 14.34 -7.56 9.59
CA SER A 229 15.51 -8.45 9.62
C SER A 229 16.80 -7.73 9.22
N ALA A 230 16.71 -6.67 8.43
CA ALA A 230 17.82 -5.82 8.04
C ALA A 230 18.15 -4.70 9.05
N GLY A 231 17.27 -4.47 10.04
CA GLY A 231 17.50 -3.52 11.12
C GLY A 231 16.68 -2.22 11.07
N HIS A 232 15.59 -2.23 10.30
CA HIS A 232 14.56 -1.16 10.39
C HIS A 232 13.71 -1.32 11.64
#